data_0ab25b6ab7d85d888805443b66007445
#
_entry.id   0ab25b6ab7d85d888805443b66007445
#
_cell.length_a   1.000
_cell.length_b   1.000
_cell.length_c   1.000
_cell.angle_alpha   90.00
_cell.angle_beta   90.00
_cell.angle_gamma   90.00
#
_symmetry.space_group_name_H-M   'P 1'
#
loop_
_entity.id
_entity.type
_entity.pdbx_description
1 polymer ?
#
loop_
_entity_poly.entity_id
_entity_poly.type
_entity_poly.pdbx_seq_one_letter_code
_entity_poly.pdbx_strand_id
1 'polypeptide(L)'
;RVEKPCGVIVQFGGQTPLRLARSLENEGVNIIGTSPDAIDRAEDRERFQHMIEKLALLQPHNATARSIDDAVNLAQMIGYPLVVRPSYVLGGRAMEIVYKNEELLRYMETAVSVGNDAPVLLDLFLPDAIEVDVDVVSDGDNIVLGAIMQHIEQAGIHSGDSACSLPPYSLSADVQDKMRHMCFTMARELGVVGLMN
;
A
#
# COMPACT_ATOMS: atom_id res chain seq x y z
N ARG A 1 -11.49 9.25 -30.44
CA ARG A 1 -11.51 10.00 -31.72
C ARG A 1 -12.82 10.75 -31.94
N VAL A 2 -13.93 10.31 -31.35
CA VAL A 2 -15.23 10.96 -31.46
C VAL A 2 -15.30 12.17 -30.54
N GLU A 3 -15.03 12.01 -29.26
CA GLU A 3 -15.22 13.06 -28.23
C GLU A 3 -14.02 14.01 -28.09
N LYS A 4 -12.84 13.65 -28.59
CA LYS A 4 -11.59 14.43 -28.53
C LYS A 4 -11.34 15.03 -27.14
N PRO A 5 -11.30 14.20 -26.06
CA PRO A 5 -11.09 14.68 -24.71
C PRO A 5 -9.73 15.39 -24.59
N CYS A 6 -9.61 16.32 -23.64
CA CYS A 6 -8.36 17.03 -23.35
C CYS A 6 -7.35 16.15 -22.57
N GLY A 7 -7.79 15.03 -21.99
CA GLY A 7 -6.96 14.09 -21.27
C GLY A 7 -7.79 13.00 -20.58
N VAL A 8 -7.12 12.18 -19.78
CA VAL A 8 -7.71 11.04 -19.09
C VAL A 8 -7.41 11.11 -17.59
N ILE A 9 -8.41 10.89 -16.76
CA ILE A 9 -8.26 10.68 -15.31
C ILE A 9 -8.18 9.17 -15.07
N VAL A 10 -7.11 8.69 -14.45
CA VAL A 10 -6.89 7.25 -14.20
C VAL A 10 -7.18 6.83 -12.76
N GLN A 11 -7.36 7.77 -11.84
CA GLN A 11 -7.48 7.49 -10.39
C GLN A 11 -8.82 6.89 -9.96
N PHE A 12 -9.88 7.05 -10.75
CA PHE A 12 -11.24 6.65 -10.35
C PHE A 12 -11.72 5.31 -10.91
N GLY A 13 -10.86 4.53 -11.53
CA GLY A 13 -11.22 3.27 -12.17
C GLY A 13 -10.63 2.02 -11.52
N GLY A 14 -10.12 2.11 -10.30
CA GLY A 14 -9.42 1.02 -9.62
C GLY A 14 -8.07 0.69 -10.26
N GLN A 15 -7.56 -0.53 -10.06
CA GLN A 15 -6.21 -0.93 -10.44
C GLN A 15 -5.95 -0.96 -11.96
N THR A 16 -6.96 -1.24 -12.77
CA THR A 16 -6.78 -1.39 -14.22
C THR A 16 -6.32 -0.09 -14.90
N PRO A 17 -7.00 1.06 -14.74
CA PRO A 17 -6.52 2.31 -15.31
C PRO A 17 -5.22 2.82 -14.67
N LEU A 18 -4.98 2.58 -13.38
CA LEU A 18 -3.71 2.94 -12.74
C LEU A 18 -2.52 2.24 -13.42
N ARG A 19 -2.63 0.95 -13.71
CA ARG A 19 -1.59 0.18 -14.42
C ARG A 19 -1.37 0.63 -15.86
N LEU A 20 -2.37 1.28 -16.47
CA LEU A 20 -2.26 1.81 -17.83
C LEU A 20 -1.67 3.23 -17.87
N ALA A 21 -1.55 3.92 -16.74
CA ALA A 21 -1.15 5.33 -16.68
C ALA A 21 0.16 5.61 -17.44
N ARG A 22 1.21 4.84 -17.17
CA ARG A 22 2.51 4.94 -17.85
C ARG A 22 2.44 4.65 -19.35
N SER A 23 1.70 3.61 -19.73
CA SER A 23 1.55 3.25 -21.15
C SER A 23 0.80 4.33 -21.91
N LEU A 24 -0.25 4.90 -21.33
CA LEU A 24 -0.99 6.01 -21.92
C LEU A 24 -0.13 7.27 -22.07
N GLU A 25 0.65 7.61 -21.03
CA GLU A 25 1.59 8.73 -21.08
C GLU A 25 2.63 8.56 -22.18
N ASN A 26 3.22 7.36 -22.32
CA ASN A 26 4.20 7.05 -23.37
C ASN A 26 3.61 7.16 -24.78
N GLU A 27 2.31 6.91 -24.94
CA GLU A 27 1.58 7.10 -26.20
C GLU A 27 1.11 8.56 -26.40
N GLY A 28 1.56 9.49 -25.54
CA GLY A 28 1.25 10.92 -25.65
C GLY A 28 -0.15 11.31 -25.18
N VAL A 29 -0.82 10.44 -24.42
CA VAL A 29 -2.11 10.77 -23.81
C VAL A 29 -1.87 11.63 -22.56
N ASN A 30 -2.54 12.78 -22.51
CA ASN A 30 -2.47 13.66 -21.36
C ASN A 30 -3.19 13.04 -20.15
N ILE A 31 -2.46 12.74 -19.08
CA ILE A 31 -3.03 12.26 -17.81
C ILE A 31 -3.37 13.48 -16.95
N ILE A 32 -4.63 13.61 -16.60
CA ILE A 32 -5.16 14.69 -15.75
C ILE A 32 -5.20 14.20 -14.29
N GLY A 33 -4.76 15.05 -13.39
CA GLY A 33 -4.70 14.74 -11.94
C GLY A 33 -3.28 14.38 -11.51
N THR A 34 -3.15 13.40 -10.59
CA THR A 34 -1.86 12.93 -10.10
C THR A 34 -1.05 12.33 -11.24
N SER A 35 0.24 12.68 -11.30
CA SER A 35 1.13 12.24 -12.38
C SER A 35 1.35 10.72 -12.38
N PRO A 36 1.59 10.09 -13.54
CA PRO A 36 1.94 8.66 -13.61
C PRO A 36 3.16 8.28 -12.77
N ASP A 37 4.14 9.18 -12.63
CA ASP A 37 5.28 8.95 -11.74
C ASP A 37 4.89 8.92 -10.27
N ALA A 38 4.00 9.81 -9.83
CA ALA A 38 3.51 9.83 -8.45
C ALA A 38 2.67 8.57 -8.14
N ILE A 39 1.83 8.14 -9.09
CA ILE A 39 1.07 6.90 -9.00
C ILE A 39 2.03 5.70 -8.87
N ASP A 40 3.05 5.64 -9.70
CA ASP A 40 4.06 4.58 -9.66
C ASP A 40 4.84 4.57 -8.34
N ARG A 41 5.20 5.75 -7.79
CA ARG A 41 5.85 5.86 -6.47
C ARG A 41 4.96 5.35 -5.34
N ALA A 42 3.65 5.48 -5.46
CA ALA A 42 2.70 4.96 -4.48
C ALA A 42 2.47 3.45 -4.61
N GLU A 43 2.52 2.90 -5.84
CA GLU A 43 2.26 1.49 -6.14
C GLU A 43 3.50 0.60 -6.03
N ASP A 44 4.68 1.13 -6.37
CA ASP A 44 5.95 0.41 -6.28
C ASP A 44 6.45 0.40 -4.83
N ARG A 45 6.66 -0.80 -4.29
CA ARG A 45 7.00 -0.97 -2.88
C ARG A 45 8.36 -0.38 -2.50
N GLU A 46 9.36 -0.56 -3.32
CA GLU A 46 10.70 -0.06 -3.01
C GLU A 46 10.69 1.48 -3.05
N ARG A 47 10.04 2.06 -4.04
CA ARG A 47 9.87 3.51 -4.16
C ARG A 47 9.02 4.08 -3.01
N PHE A 48 7.95 3.38 -2.65
CA PHE A 48 7.09 3.78 -1.52
C PHE A 48 7.83 3.70 -0.20
N GLN A 49 8.51 2.58 0.08
CA GLN A 49 9.31 2.42 1.29
C GLN A 49 10.36 3.52 1.42
N HIS A 50 11.12 3.80 0.35
CA HIS A 50 12.10 4.87 0.34
C HIS A 50 11.47 6.25 0.65
N MET A 51 10.28 6.51 0.13
CA MET A 51 9.53 7.73 0.44
C MET A 51 9.15 7.80 1.93
N ILE A 52 8.62 6.72 2.50
CA ILE A 52 8.23 6.64 3.92
C ILE A 52 9.45 6.86 4.82
N GLU A 53 10.59 6.25 4.50
CA GLU A 53 11.86 6.44 5.21
C GLU A 53 12.35 7.89 5.11
N LYS A 54 12.37 8.48 3.91
CA LYS A 54 12.72 9.89 3.68
C LYS A 54 11.87 10.85 4.50
N LEU A 55 10.58 10.56 4.64
CA LEU A 55 9.63 11.37 5.39
C LEU A 55 9.62 11.06 6.90
N ALA A 56 10.41 10.07 7.34
CA ALA A 56 10.45 9.57 8.72
C ALA A 56 9.04 9.20 9.25
N LEU A 57 8.21 8.63 8.38
CA LEU A 57 6.88 8.17 8.74
C LEU A 57 6.92 6.74 9.31
N LEU A 58 5.94 6.44 10.15
CA LEU A 58 5.82 5.12 10.76
C LEU A 58 5.27 4.10 9.76
N GLN A 59 5.91 2.94 9.69
CA GLN A 59 5.40 1.75 9.02
C GLN A 59 5.86 0.51 9.79
N PRO A 60 5.18 -0.64 9.66
CA PRO A 60 5.66 -1.90 10.18
C PRO A 60 7.03 -2.24 9.61
N HIS A 61 7.90 -2.87 10.41
CA HIS A 61 9.16 -3.39 9.90
C HIS A 61 8.88 -4.39 8.78
N ASN A 62 9.56 -4.22 7.66
CA ASN A 62 9.38 -5.06 6.49
C ASN A 62 10.70 -5.26 5.75
N ALA A 63 10.75 -6.30 4.94
CA ALA A 63 11.87 -6.58 4.05
C ALA A 63 11.41 -7.43 2.86
N THR A 64 12.26 -7.50 1.85
CA THR A 64 12.05 -8.30 0.64
C THR A 64 13.13 -9.36 0.55
N ALA A 65 12.75 -10.63 0.62
CA ALA A 65 13.64 -11.79 0.50
C ALA A 65 13.66 -12.33 -0.93
N ARG A 66 14.85 -12.70 -1.41
CA ARG A 66 15.06 -13.30 -2.74
C ARG A 66 15.52 -14.76 -2.69
N SER A 67 15.80 -15.27 -1.49
CA SER A 67 16.17 -16.66 -1.23
C SER A 67 15.65 -17.11 0.13
N ILE A 68 15.70 -18.41 0.38
CA ILE A 68 15.33 -18.99 1.68
C ILE A 68 16.26 -18.48 2.79
N ASP A 69 17.56 -18.48 2.55
CA ASP A 69 18.54 -18.03 3.54
C ASP A 69 18.37 -16.54 3.85
N ASP A 70 18.10 -15.74 2.82
CA ASP A 70 17.80 -14.31 2.97
C ASP A 70 16.54 -14.10 3.80
N ALA A 71 15.46 -14.85 3.52
CA ALA A 71 14.22 -14.78 4.28
C ALA A 71 14.40 -15.11 5.76
N VAL A 72 15.18 -16.15 6.08
CA VAL A 72 15.47 -16.52 7.47
C VAL A 72 16.25 -15.43 8.20
N ASN A 73 17.28 -14.87 7.56
CA ASN A 73 18.07 -13.79 8.16
C ASN A 73 17.23 -12.53 8.39
N LEU A 74 16.43 -12.13 7.41
CA LEU A 74 15.54 -10.97 7.52
C LEU A 74 14.45 -11.19 8.58
N ALA A 75 13.87 -12.40 8.66
CA ALA A 75 12.88 -12.73 9.67
C ALA A 75 13.44 -12.65 11.10
N GLN A 76 14.71 -13.00 11.31
CA GLN A 76 15.39 -12.84 12.61
C GLN A 76 15.56 -11.37 13.00
N MET A 77 15.78 -10.48 12.02
CA MET A 77 15.91 -9.05 12.28
C MET A 77 14.56 -8.36 12.53
N ILE A 78 13.52 -8.76 11.78
CA ILE A 78 12.18 -8.17 11.91
C ILE A 78 11.47 -8.69 13.16
N GLY A 79 11.57 -9.99 13.43
CA GLY A 79 10.84 -10.71 14.48
C GLY A 79 9.57 -11.37 13.96
N TYR A 80 8.99 -12.23 14.78
CA TYR A 80 7.72 -12.91 14.51
C TYR A 80 6.58 -12.33 15.37
N PRO A 81 5.29 -12.46 14.94
CA PRO A 81 4.83 -13.08 13.70
C PRO A 81 5.02 -12.21 12.47
N LEU A 82 5.10 -12.84 11.29
CA LEU A 82 5.28 -12.16 10.00
C LEU A 82 4.11 -12.47 9.07
N VAL A 83 3.69 -11.47 8.30
CA VAL A 83 2.91 -11.67 7.08
C VAL A 83 3.88 -11.91 5.94
N VAL A 84 3.75 -13.04 5.27
CA VAL A 84 4.58 -13.41 4.11
C VAL A 84 3.73 -13.47 2.86
N ARG A 85 4.22 -12.90 1.76
CA ARG A 85 3.51 -12.87 0.48
C ARG A 85 4.46 -12.71 -0.70
N PRO A 86 4.20 -13.32 -1.87
CA PRO A 86 5.00 -13.06 -3.06
C PRO A 86 4.79 -11.61 -3.53
N SER A 87 5.82 -11.02 -4.15
CA SER A 87 5.73 -9.66 -4.72
C SER A 87 4.76 -9.57 -5.89
N TYR A 88 4.54 -10.68 -6.59
CA TYR A 88 3.60 -10.77 -7.70
C TYR A 88 2.63 -11.93 -7.46
N VAL A 89 1.38 -11.64 -7.22
CA VAL A 89 0.33 -12.63 -7.03
C VAL A 89 -0.54 -12.69 -8.26
N LEU A 90 -0.54 -13.84 -8.94
CA LEU A 90 -1.61 -14.24 -9.86
C LEU A 90 -2.56 -15.15 -9.08
N GLY A 91 -3.66 -14.58 -8.57
CA GLY A 91 -4.76 -15.32 -7.93
C GLY A 91 -4.54 -15.67 -6.46
N GLY A 92 -5.17 -14.95 -5.59
CA GLY A 92 -5.72 -15.17 -4.25
C GLY A 92 -5.11 -16.15 -3.23
N ARG A 93 -4.01 -16.82 -3.51
CA ARG A 93 -3.40 -17.80 -2.61
C ARG A 93 -1.95 -17.52 -2.41
N ALA A 94 -1.61 -16.61 -1.53
CA ALA A 94 -0.19 -16.56 -1.21
C ALA A 94 0.16 -15.61 -0.04
N MET A 95 -0.77 -15.13 0.70
CA MET A 95 -0.46 -14.41 1.92
C MET A 95 -0.71 -15.35 3.10
N GLU A 96 0.30 -15.52 3.95
CA GLU A 96 0.22 -16.36 5.16
C GLU A 96 0.81 -15.61 6.34
N ILE A 97 0.28 -15.84 7.53
CA ILE A 97 0.89 -15.37 8.78
C ILE A 97 1.70 -16.52 9.34
N VAL A 98 3.00 -16.30 9.51
CA VAL A 98 3.94 -17.27 10.05
C VAL A 98 4.40 -16.81 11.43
N TYR A 99 4.41 -17.72 12.37
CA TYR A 99 4.72 -17.45 13.79
C TYR A 99 6.12 -17.92 14.19
N LYS A 100 6.78 -18.68 13.34
CA LYS A 100 8.09 -19.27 13.60
C LYS A 100 8.83 -19.67 12.33
N ASN A 101 10.12 -19.92 12.46
CA ASN A 101 11.02 -20.19 11.35
C ASN A 101 10.59 -21.41 10.50
N GLU A 102 10.10 -22.49 11.13
CA GLU A 102 9.67 -23.69 10.43
C GLU A 102 8.49 -23.44 9.49
N GLU A 103 7.60 -22.54 9.85
CA GLU A 103 6.47 -22.12 9.01
C GLU A 103 6.94 -21.26 7.85
N LEU A 104 7.87 -20.34 8.11
CA LEU A 104 8.51 -19.52 7.06
C LEU A 104 9.23 -20.40 6.03
N LEU A 105 10.03 -21.37 6.48
CA LEU A 105 10.74 -22.28 5.58
C LEU A 105 9.80 -23.04 4.66
N ARG A 106 8.73 -23.63 5.21
CA ARG A 106 7.71 -24.33 4.43
C ARG A 106 7.01 -23.41 3.42
N TYR A 107 6.70 -22.18 3.82
CA TYR A 107 6.15 -21.19 2.91
C TYR A 107 7.12 -20.87 1.76
N MET A 108 8.37 -20.59 2.08
CA MET A 108 9.40 -20.27 1.09
C MET A 108 9.65 -21.41 0.09
N GLU A 109 9.70 -22.66 0.55
CA GLU A 109 9.82 -23.83 -0.32
C GLU A 109 8.68 -23.90 -1.34
N THR A 110 7.45 -23.61 -0.90
CA THR A 110 6.28 -23.58 -1.78
C THR A 110 6.30 -22.38 -2.72
N ALA A 111 6.63 -21.20 -2.22
CA ALA A 111 6.66 -19.96 -2.98
C ALA A 111 7.74 -19.97 -4.06
N VAL A 112 8.96 -20.45 -3.74
CA VAL A 112 10.08 -20.59 -4.68
C VAL A 112 9.77 -21.63 -5.76
N SER A 113 9.10 -22.74 -5.41
CA SER A 113 8.74 -23.78 -6.39
C SER A 113 7.71 -23.32 -7.43
N VAL A 114 6.86 -22.34 -7.09
CA VAL A 114 5.78 -21.84 -7.96
C VAL A 114 6.14 -20.54 -8.67
N GLY A 115 7.08 -19.77 -8.13
CA GLY A 115 7.21 -18.33 -8.45
C GLY A 115 8.42 -17.89 -9.28
N ASN A 116 9.21 -18.76 -9.94
CA ASN A 116 10.32 -18.36 -10.81
C ASN A 116 11.12 -17.15 -10.26
N ASP A 117 11.80 -17.27 -9.12
CA ASP A 117 12.62 -16.22 -8.49
C ASP A 117 11.88 -14.92 -8.09
N ALA A 118 10.56 -14.94 -7.97
CA ALA A 118 9.82 -13.77 -7.50
C ALA A 118 10.16 -13.46 -6.04
N PRO A 119 10.48 -12.21 -5.70
CA PRO A 119 10.78 -11.83 -4.33
C PRO A 119 9.58 -12.11 -3.40
N VAL A 120 9.87 -12.53 -2.17
CA VAL A 120 8.88 -12.68 -1.10
C VAL A 120 8.98 -11.51 -0.13
N LEU A 121 7.85 -10.95 0.21
CA LEU A 121 7.74 -9.85 1.15
C LEU A 121 7.48 -10.39 2.55
N LEU A 122 8.19 -9.86 3.51
CA LEU A 122 8.10 -10.15 4.93
C LEU A 122 7.68 -8.86 5.63
N ASP A 123 6.48 -8.81 6.16
CA ASP A 123 5.98 -7.65 6.91
C ASP A 123 5.72 -8.09 8.37
N LEU A 124 6.15 -7.30 9.36
CA LEU A 124 5.82 -7.57 10.76
C LEU A 124 4.29 -7.54 10.93
N PHE A 125 3.73 -8.66 11.39
CA PHE A 125 2.31 -8.72 11.70
C PHE A 125 2.01 -7.99 13.01
N LEU A 126 1.01 -7.12 12.98
CA LEU A 126 0.54 -6.37 14.15
C LEU A 126 -0.74 -7.04 14.67
N PRO A 127 -0.66 -7.84 15.76
CA PRO A 127 -1.85 -8.42 16.35
C PRO A 127 -2.76 -7.33 16.93
N ASP A 128 -4.05 -7.57 16.91
CA ASP A 128 -5.07 -6.68 17.48
C ASP A 128 -5.05 -5.23 16.91
N ALA A 129 -4.54 -5.05 15.70
CA ALA A 129 -4.54 -3.77 15.03
C ALA A 129 -5.97 -3.31 14.70
N ILE A 130 -6.19 -2.00 14.79
CA ILE A 130 -7.41 -1.35 14.31
C ILE A 130 -7.12 -0.84 12.89
N GLU A 131 -7.92 -1.29 11.92
CA GLU A 131 -7.82 -0.84 10.55
C GLU A 131 -8.55 0.48 10.36
N VAL A 132 -7.92 1.39 9.63
CA VAL A 132 -8.42 2.76 9.41
C VAL A 132 -8.10 3.18 8.00
N ASP A 133 -9.10 3.65 7.27
CA ASP A 133 -8.93 4.34 6.01
C ASP A 133 -8.93 5.85 6.21
N VAL A 134 -8.08 6.55 5.46
CA VAL A 134 -8.04 8.01 5.49
C VAL A 134 -8.08 8.55 4.06
N ASP A 135 -9.13 9.31 3.77
CA ASP A 135 -9.30 9.96 2.47
C ASP A 135 -8.88 11.42 2.52
N VAL A 136 -8.09 11.83 1.54
CA VAL A 136 -7.72 13.23 1.32
C VAL A 136 -8.00 13.65 -0.12
N VAL A 137 -8.28 14.94 -0.29
CA VAL A 137 -8.43 15.60 -1.58
C VAL A 137 -7.38 16.71 -1.69
N SER A 138 -6.73 16.81 -2.83
CA SER A 138 -5.73 17.84 -3.11
C SER A 138 -5.95 18.47 -4.47
N ASP A 139 -5.71 19.78 -4.58
CA ASP A 139 -5.65 20.51 -5.84
C ASP A 139 -4.20 20.74 -6.32
N GLY A 140 -3.23 20.17 -5.59
CA GLY A 140 -1.79 20.35 -5.79
C GLY A 140 -1.16 21.32 -4.78
N ASP A 141 -1.89 22.34 -4.34
CA ASP A 141 -1.43 23.33 -3.35
C ASP A 141 -2.07 23.11 -1.99
N ASN A 142 -3.38 22.88 -1.97
CA ASN A 142 -4.18 22.71 -0.76
C ASN A 142 -4.57 21.24 -0.61
N ILE A 143 -4.48 20.74 0.63
CA ILE A 143 -4.87 19.38 0.97
C ILE A 143 -5.95 19.44 2.03
N VAL A 144 -7.06 18.76 1.77
CA VAL A 144 -8.19 18.65 2.70
C VAL A 144 -8.36 17.18 3.08
N LEU A 145 -8.41 16.91 4.38
CA LEU A 145 -8.79 15.59 4.88
C LEU A 145 -10.30 15.45 4.78
N GLY A 146 -10.74 14.49 3.99
CA GLY A 146 -12.16 14.19 3.79
C GLY A 146 -12.73 13.39 4.95
N ALA A 147 -12.07 12.29 5.31
CA ALA A 147 -12.52 11.40 6.37
C ALA A 147 -11.39 10.60 7.00
N ILE A 148 -11.57 10.24 8.28
CA ILE A 148 -10.86 9.15 8.96
C ILE A 148 -11.94 8.12 9.30
N MET A 149 -11.87 6.94 8.70
CA MET A 149 -12.89 5.90 8.78
C MET A 149 -12.31 4.70 9.52
N GLN A 150 -12.84 4.44 10.72
CA GLN A 150 -12.42 3.27 11.50
C GLN A 150 -13.26 2.06 11.12
N HIS A 151 -12.60 0.95 10.76
CA HIS A 151 -13.28 -0.30 10.45
C HIS A 151 -13.92 -0.91 11.70
N ILE A 152 -15.09 -1.53 11.51
CA ILE A 152 -15.81 -2.27 12.55
C ILE A 152 -15.27 -3.71 12.62
N GLU A 153 -14.97 -4.28 11.47
CA GLU A 153 -14.40 -5.61 11.33
C GLU A 153 -12.93 -5.62 11.75
N GLN A 154 -12.43 -6.82 12.03
CA GLN A 154 -11.01 -7.01 12.38
C GLN A 154 -10.10 -6.64 11.21
N ALA A 155 -8.93 -6.11 11.52
CA ALA A 155 -7.89 -5.81 10.55
C ALA A 155 -7.54 -7.05 9.70
N GLY A 156 -7.38 -6.82 8.39
CA GLY A 156 -7.13 -7.87 7.40
C GLY A 156 -8.36 -8.35 6.65
N ILE A 157 -9.57 -7.92 7.03
CA ILE A 157 -10.76 -8.09 6.22
C ILE A 157 -10.75 -7.02 5.13
N HIS A 158 -11.02 -7.43 3.88
CA HIS A 158 -11.00 -6.52 2.74
C HIS A 158 -11.92 -5.30 3.00
N SER A 159 -11.44 -4.09 2.73
CA SER A 159 -12.17 -2.85 3.00
C SER A 159 -13.55 -2.77 2.34
N GLY A 160 -13.71 -3.38 1.16
CA GLY A 160 -15.00 -3.51 0.47
C GLY A 160 -16.03 -4.39 1.18
N ASP A 161 -15.59 -5.23 2.12
CA ASP A 161 -16.42 -6.14 2.92
C ASP A 161 -16.56 -5.66 4.38
N SER A 162 -16.00 -4.51 4.71
CA SER A 162 -15.99 -3.93 6.06
C SER A 162 -16.93 -2.75 6.17
N ALA A 163 -17.63 -2.65 7.29
CA ALA A 163 -18.34 -1.44 7.67
C ALA A 163 -17.38 -0.45 8.36
N CYS A 164 -17.60 0.82 8.17
CA CYS A 164 -16.78 1.87 8.77
C CYS A 164 -17.59 2.80 9.67
N SER A 165 -16.99 3.22 10.78
CA SER A 165 -17.50 4.30 11.63
C SER A 165 -16.86 5.62 11.23
N LEU A 166 -17.70 6.62 11.01
CA LEU A 166 -17.30 8.00 10.73
C LEU A 166 -18.15 8.94 11.60
N PRO A 167 -17.55 9.69 12.53
CA PRO A 167 -16.13 9.71 12.90
C PRO A 167 -15.65 8.41 13.58
N PRO A 168 -14.32 8.21 13.70
CA PRO A 168 -13.76 7.07 14.45
C PRO A 168 -14.25 7.09 15.89
N TYR A 169 -14.63 5.93 16.44
CA TYR A 169 -15.22 5.85 17.77
C TYR A 169 -14.22 5.51 18.90
N SER A 170 -13.09 4.87 18.57
CA SER A 170 -12.11 4.44 19.58
C SER A 170 -10.74 5.12 19.45
N LEU A 171 -10.48 5.85 18.37
CA LEU A 171 -9.20 6.53 18.14
C LEU A 171 -9.12 7.83 18.93
N SER A 172 -8.04 8.01 19.71
CA SER A 172 -7.78 9.26 20.38
C SER A 172 -7.53 10.42 19.40
N ALA A 173 -7.77 11.66 19.84
CA ALA A 173 -7.49 12.84 19.03
C ALA A 173 -6.01 12.89 18.58
N ASP A 174 -5.09 12.54 19.47
CA ASP A 174 -3.65 12.53 19.17
C ASP A 174 -3.30 11.55 18.03
N VAL A 175 -3.94 10.38 18.00
CA VAL A 175 -3.76 9.40 16.90
C VAL A 175 -4.32 9.95 15.60
N GLN A 176 -5.51 10.53 15.64
CA GLN A 176 -6.14 11.15 14.46
C GLN A 176 -5.30 12.31 13.92
N ASP A 177 -4.71 13.13 14.78
CA ASP A 177 -3.83 14.23 14.36
C ASP A 177 -2.51 13.72 13.75
N LYS A 178 -1.93 12.65 14.29
CA LYS A 178 -0.78 11.98 13.66
C LYS A 178 -1.13 11.45 12.27
N MET A 179 -2.26 10.76 12.12
CA MET A 179 -2.73 10.27 10.82
C MET A 179 -2.90 11.41 9.81
N ARG A 180 -3.54 12.51 10.24
CA ARG A 180 -3.70 13.71 9.40
C ARG A 180 -2.35 14.24 8.94
N HIS A 181 -1.40 14.37 9.86
CA HIS A 181 -0.05 14.85 9.54
C HIS A 181 0.65 13.93 8.53
N MET A 182 0.59 12.62 8.74
CA MET A 182 1.20 11.63 7.82
C MET A 182 0.58 11.71 6.43
N CYS A 183 -0.75 11.74 6.33
CA CYS A 183 -1.45 11.84 5.05
C CYS A 183 -1.10 13.14 4.29
N PHE A 184 -1.05 14.27 4.98
CA PHE A 184 -0.69 15.55 4.36
C PHE A 184 0.77 15.56 3.89
N THR A 185 1.67 14.96 4.66
CA THR A 185 3.08 14.85 4.30
C THR A 185 3.26 13.97 3.08
N MET A 186 2.60 12.81 3.03
CA MET A 186 2.63 11.92 1.87
C MET A 186 2.01 12.56 0.62
N ALA A 187 0.85 13.19 0.75
CA ALA A 187 0.16 13.83 -0.39
C ALA A 187 1.01 14.95 -1.02
N ARG A 188 1.72 15.74 -0.20
CA ARG A 188 2.66 16.77 -0.69
C ARG A 188 3.87 16.15 -1.37
N GLU A 189 4.50 15.15 -0.79
CA GLU A 189 5.68 14.49 -1.36
C GLU A 189 5.35 13.80 -2.69
N LEU A 190 4.17 13.20 -2.80
CA LEU A 190 3.69 12.60 -4.04
C LEU A 190 3.24 13.64 -5.07
N GLY A 191 2.92 14.86 -4.66
CA GLY A 191 2.32 15.85 -5.54
C GLY A 191 0.92 15.43 -6.00
N VAL A 192 0.10 14.98 -5.05
CA VAL A 192 -1.25 14.48 -5.35
C VAL A 192 -2.14 15.61 -5.89
N VAL A 193 -2.82 15.33 -6.99
CA VAL A 193 -3.88 16.17 -7.55
C VAL A 193 -5.11 15.29 -7.76
N GLY A 194 -6.14 15.49 -6.94
CA GLY A 194 -7.33 14.65 -6.88
C GLY A 194 -7.43 13.93 -5.54
N LEU A 195 -7.89 12.68 -5.56
CA LEU A 195 -8.09 11.85 -4.37
C LEU A 195 -6.85 11.01 -4.05
N MET A 196 -6.62 10.81 -2.76
CA MET A 196 -5.68 9.80 -2.21
C MET A 196 -6.33 9.13 -1.01
N ASN A 197 -6.37 7.81 -1.05
CA ASN A 197 -6.71 6.96 0.08
C ASN A 197 -5.44 6.37 0.67
#